data_da1fdf0844cb8013b3b20a60248c9db5
#
_entry.id   da1fdf0844cb8013b3b20a60248c9db5
#
_cell.length_a   1.000
_cell.length_b   1.000
_cell.length_c   1.000
_cell.angle_alpha   90.00
_cell.angle_beta   90.00
_cell.angle_gamma   90.00
#
_symmetry.space_group_name_H-M   'P 1'
#
loop_
_entity.id
_entity.type
_entity.pdbx_description
1 polymer ?
#
loop_
_entity_poly.entity_id
_entity_poly.type
_entity_poly.pdbx_seq_one_letter_code
_entity_poly.pdbx_strand_id
1 'polypeptide(L)'
;MKLKKTLLGAALVLASTLTLTSCGQKNDADNNNSNAASGESAKGSVYYLNFKPEVEEVWNNIAKTYADETGVPVKVVTAASGTYESILKAEITKKDAPTLFQINGPIGYQNWKDYTKDLKDSELYKHLIDKDLAVKDGDGVFGIPYVVEGYGIIYNDAILQKYIGLDGAKIKSVDEIKNFEKLKEVAEDMQDKKKDLGIDGAFACTSLKPGEDWRWQTHLANLPIYYEYKDNKVKDMDEVKFKYAENFKNIFDLYIKNSTVEANALTGKAVTDSMAEFALEKAAFVQNGDWAWSQISEVNGNKVKEENIKFLPIYTGVKGEEKQGICIGTENFFSINSKASEEDQKATEEFLTWLFTSEKGKEFVTKDLGFISPFDTFEEKDQPSDPLAKEVVKYMSGEDLYNIDWNFTSFPSQAFKDFFGQALGQYASGEMKWDEVKDAFVNTWKDEKAAVEK
;
A
#
# COMPACT_ATOMS: atom_id res chain seq x y z
N MET A 1 44.56 -33.44 20.10
CA MET A 1 45.79 -33.75 19.33
C MET A 1 45.96 -32.68 18.27
N LYS A 2 46.92 -31.75 18.51
CA LYS A 2 47.80 -30.94 17.63
C LYS A 2 47.16 -30.38 16.36
N LEU A 3 46.86 -29.06 16.22
CA LEU A 3 47.80 -27.90 15.97
C LEU A 3 48.66 -28.00 14.70
N LYS A 4 48.46 -27.03 13.79
CA LYS A 4 49.46 -26.19 13.05
C LYS A 4 48.71 -25.28 12.09
N LYS A 5 48.61 -24.00 12.22
CA LYS A 5 49.49 -22.79 12.04
C LYS A 5 50.42 -22.85 10.83
N THR A 6 50.26 -21.85 9.95
CA THR A 6 51.32 -21.00 9.30
C THR A 6 50.58 -20.07 8.29
N LEU A 7 50.55 -18.79 8.40
CA LEU A 7 51.54 -17.66 8.37
C LEU A 7 51.99 -17.21 6.95
N LEU A 8 51.66 -15.95 6.67
CA LEU A 8 52.47 -14.83 6.11
C LEU A 8 52.72 -14.72 4.59
N GLY A 9 52.56 -13.48 4.15
CA GLY A 9 53.24 -12.86 3.00
C GLY A 9 52.35 -11.72 2.47
N ALA A 10 52.48 -10.54 2.92
CA ALA A 10 53.45 -9.44 2.75
C ALA A 10 53.15 -8.54 1.52
N ALA A 11 52.95 -7.33 1.83
CA ALA A 11 52.72 -6.10 1.08
C ALA A 11 53.63 -5.83 -0.14
N LEU A 12 53.07 -5.09 -1.10
CA LEU A 12 53.88 -4.11 -1.87
C LEU A 12 53.03 -2.88 -2.21
N VAL A 13 53.45 -1.78 -1.64
CA VAL A 13 53.08 -0.39 -1.95
C VAL A 13 53.86 0.04 -3.18
N LEU A 14 53.19 0.60 -4.18
CA LEU A 14 53.87 1.44 -5.18
C LEU A 14 53.13 2.78 -5.27
N ALA A 15 53.79 3.78 -4.69
CA ALA A 15 53.50 5.18 -4.90
C ALA A 15 54.20 5.63 -6.18
N SER A 16 53.51 6.28 -7.08
CA SER A 16 54.11 7.08 -8.15
C SER A 16 53.56 8.49 -8.11
N THR A 17 54.41 9.36 -7.62
CA THR A 17 54.34 10.82 -7.71
C THR A 17 54.66 11.27 -9.13
N LEU A 18 53.81 12.12 -9.71
CA LEU A 18 54.20 12.92 -10.87
C LEU A 18 53.95 14.40 -10.57
N THR A 19 55.04 15.12 -10.73
CA THR A 19 55.29 16.50 -10.41
C THR A 19 54.69 17.47 -11.42
N LEU A 20 54.20 18.57 -10.87
CA LEU A 20 53.83 19.81 -11.54
C LEU A 20 55.01 20.45 -12.26
N THR A 21 54.77 20.91 -13.48
CA THR A 21 55.57 22.01 -14.04
C THR A 21 54.65 23.10 -14.55
N SER A 22 54.78 24.24 -13.91
CA SER A 22 54.27 25.55 -14.27
C SER A 22 55.10 26.15 -15.39
N CYS A 23 54.44 26.78 -16.36
CA CYS A 23 55.02 27.93 -17.06
C CYS A 23 53.92 28.87 -17.46
N GLY A 24 53.96 30.06 -16.92
CA GLY A 24 53.10 31.16 -17.26
C GLY A 24 53.51 31.88 -18.54
N GLN A 25 52.52 32.50 -19.16
CA GLN A 25 52.73 33.67 -20.00
C GLN A 25 51.50 34.56 -19.99
N LYS A 26 51.68 35.80 -19.55
CA LYS A 26 50.71 36.88 -19.69
C LYS A 26 50.65 37.32 -21.16
N ASN A 27 49.49 37.60 -21.66
CA ASN A 27 49.27 38.69 -22.61
C ASN A 27 47.84 39.24 -22.43
N ASP A 28 47.81 40.51 -22.15
CA ASP A 28 46.64 41.38 -22.16
C ASP A 28 46.11 41.58 -23.59
N ALA A 29 44.85 41.47 -23.81
CA ALA A 29 44.11 42.26 -24.80
C ALA A 29 42.63 42.23 -24.51
N ASP A 30 42.07 43.36 -24.22
CA ASP A 30 40.67 43.70 -24.18
C ASP A 30 39.89 43.12 -25.38
N ASN A 31 38.75 42.49 -25.11
CA ASN A 31 37.58 42.70 -25.95
C ASN A 31 36.28 42.46 -25.17
N ASN A 32 35.61 43.56 -24.95
CA ASN A 32 34.28 43.71 -24.46
C ASN A 32 33.31 43.01 -25.44
N ASN A 33 32.69 41.92 -25.07
CA ASN A 33 31.45 41.48 -25.69
C ASN A 33 30.51 40.92 -24.63
N SER A 34 29.70 41.79 -24.09
CA SER A 34 28.53 41.50 -23.27
C SER A 34 27.51 40.77 -24.12
N ASN A 35 27.58 39.44 -24.20
CA ASN A 35 26.45 38.60 -24.49
C ASN A 35 25.84 38.24 -23.14
N ALA A 36 24.78 38.95 -22.79
CA ALA A 36 23.81 38.50 -21.81
C ALA A 36 23.23 37.20 -22.35
N ALA A 37 23.80 36.06 -21.89
CA ALA A 37 23.10 34.81 -21.91
C ALA A 37 21.89 35.03 -21.01
N SER A 38 20.71 35.10 -21.63
CA SER A 38 19.43 34.95 -20.96
C SER A 38 19.55 33.69 -20.07
N GLY A 39 19.58 33.91 -18.76
CA GLY A 39 19.62 32.81 -17.81
C GLY A 39 18.39 31.93 -18.00
N GLU A 40 18.55 30.78 -18.63
CA GLU A 40 17.66 29.67 -18.37
C GLU A 40 17.78 29.41 -16.87
N SER A 41 16.71 29.73 -16.12
CA SER A 41 16.60 29.30 -14.73
C SER A 41 16.80 27.80 -14.70
N ALA A 42 17.65 27.32 -13.80
CA ALA A 42 17.88 25.88 -13.64
C ALA A 42 16.52 25.17 -13.52
N LYS A 43 16.32 24.18 -14.40
CA LYS A 43 15.06 23.43 -14.46
C LYS A 43 14.97 22.48 -13.30
N GLY A 44 15.06 22.75 -12.08
CA GLY A 44 14.91 21.84 -10.95
C GLY A 44 15.06 20.34 -11.25
N SER A 45 14.86 19.51 -10.28
CA SER A 45 14.86 18.05 -10.43
C SER A 45 13.79 17.42 -9.52
N VAL A 46 13.36 16.20 -9.83
CA VAL A 46 12.43 15.43 -9.01
C VAL A 46 13.17 14.20 -8.45
N TYR A 47 13.08 14.00 -7.14
CA TYR A 47 13.45 12.75 -6.51
C TYR A 47 12.22 12.19 -5.78
N TYR A 48 11.63 11.12 -6.34
CA TYR A 48 10.49 10.43 -5.74
C TYR A 48 10.96 9.20 -4.95
N LEU A 49 10.65 9.17 -3.65
CA LEU A 49 10.76 7.98 -2.84
C LEU A 49 9.41 7.23 -2.90
N ASN A 50 9.39 6.15 -3.70
CA ASN A 50 8.19 5.35 -3.95
C ASN A 50 7.94 4.33 -2.83
N PHE A 51 6.69 4.28 -2.38
CA PHE A 51 6.20 3.35 -1.35
C PHE A 51 5.78 1.98 -1.92
N LYS A 52 5.36 1.93 -3.19
CA LYS A 52 4.73 0.77 -3.83
C LYS A 52 5.73 -0.04 -4.67
N PRO A 53 6.35 -1.10 -4.10
CA PRO A 53 7.34 -1.90 -4.83
C PRO A 53 6.75 -2.66 -6.02
N GLU A 54 5.47 -2.99 -5.97
CA GLU A 54 4.75 -3.74 -7.03
C GLU A 54 4.66 -2.98 -8.36
N VAL A 55 4.88 -1.67 -8.37
CA VAL A 55 4.80 -0.82 -9.56
C VAL A 55 6.11 -0.04 -9.83
N GLU A 56 7.25 -0.54 -9.31
CA GLU A 56 8.57 0.10 -9.46
C GLU A 56 8.95 0.35 -10.91
N GLU A 57 8.80 -0.65 -11.79
CA GLU A 57 9.16 -0.55 -13.20
C GLU A 57 8.33 0.51 -13.91
N VAL A 58 7.05 0.62 -13.58
CA VAL A 58 6.16 1.62 -14.15
C VAL A 58 6.59 3.02 -13.74
N TRP A 59 6.93 3.24 -12.46
CA TRP A 59 7.44 4.53 -12.00
C TRP A 59 8.76 4.94 -12.67
N ASN A 60 9.65 3.98 -12.94
CA ASN A 60 10.87 4.23 -13.69
C ASN A 60 10.57 4.64 -15.16
N ASN A 61 9.56 4.04 -15.79
CA ASN A 61 9.11 4.40 -17.13
C ASN A 61 8.46 5.80 -17.16
N ILE A 62 7.64 6.14 -16.15
CA ILE A 62 7.06 7.48 -15.98
C ILE A 62 8.18 8.52 -15.87
N ALA A 63 9.14 8.29 -14.99
CA ALA A 63 10.29 9.16 -14.77
C ALA A 63 11.08 9.43 -16.05
N LYS A 64 11.36 8.35 -16.79
CA LYS A 64 12.07 8.46 -18.08
C LYS A 64 11.27 9.25 -19.11
N THR A 65 9.99 8.95 -19.25
CA THR A 65 9.11 9.62 -20.22
C THR A 65 9.00 11.11 -19.94
N TYR A 66 8.77 11.50 -18.70
CA TYR A 66 8.69 12.90 -18.30
C TYR A 66 10.02 13.62 -18.54
N ALA A 67 11.15 13.00 -18.20
CA ALA A 67 12.47 13.59 -18.43
C ALA A 67 12.76 13.76 -19.93
N ASP A 68 12.39 12.80 -20.77
CA ASP A 68 12.56 12.88 -22.22
C ASP A 68 11.67 14.01 -22.84
N GLU A 69 10.47 14.23 -22.31
CA GLU A 69 9.54 15.27 -22.82
C GLU A 69 9.91 16.69 -22.34
N THR A 70 10.34 16.83 -21.09
CA THR A 70 10.51 18.15 -20.45
C THR A 70 11.94 18.58 -20.26
N GLY A 71 12.88 17.64 -20.29
CA GLY A 71 14.28 17.82 -19.91
C GLY A 71 14.49 18.00 -18.40
N VAL A 72 13.47 17.76 -17.55
CA VAL A 72 13.59 17.76 -16.09
C VAL A 72 13.97 16.36 -15.62
N PRO A 73 15.12 16.17 -14.92
CA PRO A 73 15.51 14.87 -14.45
C PRO A 73 14.57 14.37 -13.34
N VAL A 74 14.16 13.10 -13.43
CA VAL A 74 13.34 12.44 -12.41
C VAL A 74 14.08 11.19 -11.93
N LYS A 75 14.36 11.11 -10.65
CA LYS A 75 14.92 9.93 -9.97
C LYS A 75 13.81 9.26 -9.16
N VAL A 76 13.64 7.95 -9.33
CA VAL A 76 12.76 7.13 -8.48
C VAL A 76 13.61 6.18 -7.65
N VAL A 77 13.33 6.09 -6.37
CA VAL A 77 13.88 5.06 -5.47
C VAL A 77 12.71 4.37 -4.80
N THR A 78 12.64 3.07 -4.90
CA THR A 78 11.55 2.28 -4.34
C THR A 78 11.97 1.62 -3.03
N ALA A 79 11.17 1.78 -1.99
CA ALA A 79 11.35 1.09 -0.73
C ALA A 79 10.79 -0.34 -0.81
N ALA A 80 11.50 -1.31 -0.25
CA ALA A 80 10.95 -2.64 -0.09
C ALA A 80 9.77 -2.63 0.90
N SER A 81 8.87 -3.60 0.76
CA SER A 81 7.71 -3.73 1.64
C SER A 81 8.10 -3.67 3.11
N GLY A 82 7.38 -2.87 3.91
CA GLY A 82 7.61 -2.69 5.34
C GLY A 82 8.84 -1.86 5.73
N THR A 83 9.60 -1.30 4.78
CA THR A 83 10.83 -0.55 5.07
C THR A 83 10.74 0.95 4.81
N TYR A 84 9.63 1.43 4.26
CA TYR A 84 9.47 2.80 3.76
C TYR A 84 9.80 3.86 4.80
N GLU A 85 9.20 3.81 5.98
CA GLU A 85 9.41 4.80 7.05
C GLU A 85 10.88 4.87 7.50
N SER A 86 11.55 3.73 7.59
CA SER A 86 12.98 3.69 7.96
C SER A 86 13.87 4.29 6.88
N ILE A 87 13.53 4.07 5.61
CA ILE A 87 14.25 4.64 4.47
C ILE A 87 13.97 6.14 4.40
N LEU A 88 12.71 6.58 4.48
CA LEU A 88 12.38 8.00 4.49
C LEU A 88 13.11 8.75 5.59
N LYS A 89 13.16 8.21 6.81
CA LYS A 89 13.90 8.78 7.94
C LYS A 89 15.39 8.93 7.65
N ALA A 90 15.98 7.98 6.92
CA ALA A 90 17.40 8.02 6.55
C ALA A 90 17.68 8.98 5.40
N GLU A 91 16.72 9.18 4.47
CA GLU A 91 16.90 9.96 3.26
C GLU A 91 16.53 11.44 3.43
N ILE A 92 15.46 11.75 4.19
CA ILE A 92 14.83 13.08 4.22
C ILE A 92 15.75 14.19 4.77
N THR A 93 16.76 13.81 5.57
CA THR A 93 17.72 14.75 6.18
C THR A 93 18.98 14.96 5.33
N LYS A 94 19.13 14.24 4.22
CA LYS A 94 20.29 14.36 3.35
C LYS A 94 20.23 15.64 2.52
N LYS A 95 21.37 16.03 1.97
CA LYS A 95 21.46 17.19 1.05
C LYS A 95 20.65 16.97 -0.24
N ASP A 96 20.66 15.74 -0.74
CA ASP A 96 19.95 15.25 -1.91
C ASP A 96 18.70 14.41 -1.49
N ALA A 97 17.94 14.96 -0.55
CA ALA A 97 16.74 14.33 -0.02
C ALA A 97 15.64 14.19 -1.09
N PRO A 98 14.68 13.25 -0.90
CA PRO A 98 13.50 13.19 -1.75
C PRO A 98 12.77 14.53 -1.79
N THR A 99 12.42 14.99 -3.01
CA THR A 99 11.58 16.18 -3.21
C THR A 99 10.10 15.81 -3.17
N LEU A 100 9.78 14.57 -3.58
CA LEU A 100 8.48 13.95 -3.53
C LEU A 100 8.53 12.71 -2.65
N PHE A 101 7.70 12.64 -1.65
CA PHE A 101 7.59 11.49 -0.77
C PHE A 101 6.13 11.26 -0.36
N GLN A 102 5.86 10.22 0.37
CA GLN A 102 4.54 9.75 0.72
C GLN A 102 4.34 9.77 2.23
N ILE A 103 3.17 10.19 2.66
CA ILE A 103 2.72 10.09 4.05
C ILE A 103 1.47 9.23 4.14
N ASN A 104 1.32 8.51 5.26
CA ASN A 104 0.17 7.65 5.52
C ASN A 104 -0.86 8.38 6.38
N GLY A 105 -1.61 9.30 5.75
CA GLY A 105 -2.68 10.03 6.42
C GLY A 105 -2.22 10.99 7.52
N PRO A 106 -3.11 11.32 8.47
CA PRO A 106 -2.83 12.30 9.53
C PRO A 106 -1.65 11.93 10.43
N ILE A 107 -1.51 10.65 10.78
CA ILE A 107 -0.37 10.18 11.61
C ILE A 107 0.95 10.33 10.84
N GLY A 108 0.98 9.98 9.57
CA GLY A 108 2.15 10.22 8.72
C GLY A 108 2.50 11.71 8.64
N TYR A 109 1.49 12.59 8.55
CA TYR A 109 1.71 14.04 8.59
C TYR A 109 2.36 14.48 9.91
N GLN A 110 1.86 14.02 11.07
CA GLN A 110 2.46 14.37 12.36
C GLN A 110 3.95 13.99 12.44
N ASN A 111 4.33 12.86 11.88
CA ASN A 111 5.72 12.41 11.86
C ASN A 111 6.62 13.28 10.96
N TRP A 112 6.06 13.82 9.85
CA TRP A 112 6.82 14.47 8.79
C TRP A 112 6.46 15.94 8.57
N LYS A 113 5.64 16.55 9.42
CA LYS A 113 5.13 17.93 9.26
C LYS A 113 6.21 18.99 9.00
N ASP A 114 7.41 18.83 9.60
CA ASP A 114 8.53 19.76 9.41
C ASP A 114 9.12 19.74 7.99
N TYR A 115 8.77 18.72 7.20
CA TYR A 115 9.24 18.50 5.83
C TYR A 115 8.15 18.63 4.79
N THR A 116 6.88 18.77 5.18
CA THR A 116 5.77 18.88 4.24
C THR A 116 5.52 20.33 3.81
N LYS A 117 5.33 20.54 2.51
CA LYS A 117 4.93 21.82 1.94
C LYS A 117 3.41 21.97 1.97
N ASP A 118 2.90 23.18 2.21
CA ASP A 118 1.47 23.48 2.01
C ASP A 118 1.13 23.48 0.51
N LEU A 119 0.22 22.61 0.11
CA LEU A 119 -0.20 22.35 -1.27
C LEU A 119 -1.60 22.89 -1.58
N LYS A 120 -2.19 23.71 -0.70
CA LYS A 120 -3.58 24.20 -0.85
C LYS A 120 -3.81 24.99 -2.15
N ASP A 121 -2.77 25.64 -2.67
CA ASP A 121 -2.82 26.44 -3.89
C ASP A 121 -2.29 25.66 -5.12
N SER A 122 -1.84 24.40 -4.95
CA SER A 122 -1.30 23.58 -6.02
C SER A 122 -2.37 23.24 -7.07
N GLU A 123 -1.95 23.09 -8.32
CA GLU A 123 -2.85 22.69 -9.41
C GLU A 123 -3.47 21.32 -9.14
N LEU A 124 -2.68 20.36 -8.65
CA LEU A 124 -3.17 19.03 -8.34
C LEU A 124 -4.30 19.05 -7.29
N TYR A 125 -4.16 19.86 -6.22
CA TYR A 125 -5.22 19.96 -5.22
C TYR A 125 -6.52 20.55 -5.78
N LYS A 126 -6.45 21.47 -6.75
CA LYS A 126 -7.66 22.04 -7.39
C LYS A 126 -8.49 20.96 -8.08
N HIS A 127 -7.84 19.96 -8.66
CA HIS A 127 -8.47 18.86 -9.36
C HIS A 127 -8.98 17.73 -8.44
N LEU A 128 -8.61 17.69 -7.16
CA LEU A 128 -9.12 16.67 -6.25
C LEU A 128 -10.65 16.77 -6.14
N ILE A 129 -11.39 15.68 -6.43
CA ILE A 129 -12.87 15.67 -6.42
C ILE A 129 -13.40 15.92 -5.02
N ASP A 130 -12.96 15.11 -4.05
CA ASP A 130 -13.33 15.25 -2.65
C ASP A 130 -12.15 15.84 -1.85
N LYS A 131 -12.28 17.13 -1.53
CA LYS A 131 -11.28 17.88 -0.75
C LYS A 131 -11.10 17.37 0.67
N ASP A 132 -12.06 16.61 1.21
CA ASP A 132 -11.98 16.05 2.55
C ASP A 132 -11.10 14.80 2.62
N LEU A 133 -10.74 14.23 1.47
CA LEU A 133 -9.73 13.16 1.40
C LEU A 133 -8.30 13.66 1.65
N ALA A 134 -8.02 14.96 1.47
CA ALA A 134 -6.67 15.50 1.68
C ALA A 134 -6.29 15.52 3.17
N VAL A 135 -5.00 15.34 3.44
CA VAL A 135 -4.46 15.54 4.79
C VAL A 135 -4.30 17.03 5.05
N LYS A 136 -5.04 17.54 6.03
CA LYS A 136 -5.14 18.97 6.37
C LYS A 136 -4.66 19.24 7.79
N ASP A 137 -4.11 20.43 8.00
CA ASP A 137 -3.85 21.01 9.32
C ASP A 137 -4.22 22.51 9.28
N GLY A 138 -5.22 22.90 10.05
CA GLY A 138 -5.88 24.21 9.90
C GLY A 138 -6.39 24.42 8.48
N ASP A 139 -5.98 25.52 7.84
CA ASP A 139 -6.34 25.86 6.48
C ASP A 139 -5.33 25.30 5.43
N GLY A 140 -4.26 24.63 5.87
CA GLY A 140 -3.22 24.08 5.02
C GLY A 140 -3.53 22.66 4.54
N VAL A 141 -2.93 22.28 3.39
CA VAL A 141 -3.03 20.94 2.78
C VAL A 141 -1.62 20.37 2.65
N PHE A 142 -1.33 19.25 3.31
CA PHE A 142 0.02 18.70 3.43
C PHE A 142 0.17 17.32 2.82
N GLY A 143 -0.95 16.70 2.41
CA GLY A 143 -0.96 15.45 1.69
C GLY A 143 -2.13 15.39 0.72
N ILE A 144 -1.86 15.10 -0.55
CA ILE A 144 -2.87 14.95 -1.59
C ILE A 144 -2.97 13.47 -1.95
N PRO A 145 -4.15 12.82 -1.81
CA PRO A 145 -4.32 11.43 -2.21
C PRO A 145 -4.10 11.29 -3.72
N TYR A 146 -3.45 10.24 -4.14
CA TYR A 146 -3.18 10.04 -5.57
C TYR A 146 -3.81 8.76 -6.14
N VAL A 147 -4.38 7.93 -5.27
CA VAL A 147 -5.07 6.69 -5.63
C VAL A 147 -6.20 6.43 -4.65
N VAL A 148 -7.33 5.94 -5.14
CA VAL A 148 -8.37 5.28 -4.36
C VAL A 148 -8.18 3.78 -4.53
N GLU A 149 -8.23 3.04 -3.44
CA GLU A 149 -8.03 1.60 -3.44
C GLU A 149 -9.16 0.90 -2.69
N GLY A 150 -9.34 -0.37 -3.01
CA GLY A 150 -10.32 -1.20 -2.33
C GLY A 150 -9.74 -2.55 -1.94
N TYR A 151 -10.17 -3.10 -0.82
CA TYR A 151 -9.83 -4.45 -0.41
C TYR A 151 -11.04 -5.21 0.10
N GLY A 152 -10.93 -6.52 -0.01
CA GLY A 152 -11.97 -7.46 0.38
C GLY A 152 -11.41 -8.88 0.39
N ILE A 153 -12.28 -9.85 0.17
CA ILE A 153 -11.90 -11.23 -0.11
C ILE A 153 -11.86 -11.37 -1.63
N ILE A 154 -10.66 -11.45 -2.19
CA ILE A 154 -10.48 -11.78 -3.62
C ILE A 154 -10.85 -13.25 -3.79
N TYR A 155 -11.63 -13.59 -4.82
CA TYR A 155 -11.97 -14.96 -5.14
C TYR A 155 -11.75 -15.30 -6.61
N ASN A 156 -11.46 -16.58 -6.87
CA ASN A 156 -11.39 -17.13 -8.21
C ASN A 156 -12.75 -17.74 -8.59
N ASP A 157 -13.49 -17.03 -9.45
CA ASP A 157 -14.83 -17.44 -9.87
C ASP A 157 -14.84 -18.82 -10.55
N ALA A 158 -13.78 -19.18 -11.29
CA ALA A 158 -13.69 -20.51 -11.90
C ALA A 158 -13.71 -21.64 -10.86
N ILE A 159 -13.05 -21.45 -9.71
CA ILE A 159 -13.08 -22.41 -8.60
C ILE A 159 -14.45 -22.43 -7.93
N LEU A 160 -15.07 -21.25 -7.75
CA LEU A 160 -16.41 -21.15 -7.18
C LEU A 160 -17.46 -21.81 -8.08
N GLN A 161 -17.39 -21.62 -9.40
CA GLN A 161 -18.30 -22.30 -10.35
C GLN A 161 -18.09 -23.82 -10.33
N LYS A 162 -16.85 -24.30 -10.22
CA LYS A 162 -16.54 -25.72 -10.02
C LYS A 162 -17.17 -26.25 -8.72
N TYR A 163 -17.07 -25.50 -7.62
CA TYR A 163 -17.66 -25.84 -6.34
C TYR A 163 -19.19 -25.93 -6.42
N ILE A 164 -19.84 -24.94 -7.05
CA ILE A 164 -21.31 -24.90 -7.26
C ILE A 164 -21.81 -26.12 -8.02
N GLY A 165 -20.97 -26.67 -8.92
CA GLY A 165 -21.28 -27.88 -9.68
C GLY A 165 -21.13 -29.20 -8.90
N LEU A 166 -20.60 -29.17 -7.67
CA LEU A 166 -20.45 -30.39 -6.85
C LEU A 166 -21.76 -30.75 -6.15
N ASP A 167 -21.98 -32.04 -5.95
CA ASP A 167 -23.07 -32.53 -5.14
C ASP A 167 -22.99 -32.01 -3.69
N GLY A 168 -24.10 -31.47 -3.20
CA GLY A 168 -24.21 -30.95 -1.84
C GLY A 168 -23.50 -29.61 -1.63
N ALA A 169 -23.17 -28.86 -2.71
CA ALA A 169 -22.69 -27.49 -2.59
C ALA A 169 -23.70 -26.61 -1.83
N LYS A 170 -23.20 -25.69 -1.02
CA LYS A 170 -23.99 -24.87 -0.09
C LYS A 170 -24.64 -23.65 -0.74
N ILE A 171 -24.26 -23.36 -1.98
CA ILE A 171 -24.77 -22.27 -2.82
C ILE A 171 -24.99 -22.74 -4.27
N LYS A 172 -25.86 -22.03 -4.96
CA LYS A 172 -26.09 -22.17 -6.41
C LYS A 172 -25.60 -20.97 -7.20
N SER A 173 -25.28 -19.87 -6.53
CA SER A 173 -24.66 -18.67 -7.07
C SER A 173 -23.78 -18.04 -6.01
N VAL A 174 -22.67 -17.39 -6.43
CA VAL A 174 -21.80 -16.63 -5.51
C VAL A 174 -22.56 -15.49 -4.84
N ASP A 175 -23.57 -14.93 -5.49
CA ASP A 175 -24.43 -13.88 -4.95
C ASP A 175 -25.23 -14.29 -3.69
N GLU A 176 -25.26 -15.57 -3.35
CA GLU A 176 -25.86 -16.03 -2.09
C GLU A 176 -24.96 -15.78 -0.88
N ILE A 177 -23.67 -15.51 -1.09
CA ILE A 177 -22.70 -15.18 -0.03
C ILE A 177 -22.87 -13.71 0.34
N LYS A 178 -23.78 -13.41 1.29
CA LYS A 178 -24.14 -12.04 1.71
C LYS A 178 -23.93 -11.76 3.19
N ASN A 179 -23.39 -12.71 3.93
CA ASN A 179 -23.10 -12.59 5.35
C ASN A 179 -22.05 -13.61 5.78
N PHE A 180 -21.53 -13.45 7.00
CA PHE A 180 -20.52 -14.32 7.58
C PHE A 180 -20.93 -15.78 7.66
N GLU A 181 -22.17 -16.07 8.07
CA GLU A 181 -22.63 -17.46 8.23
C GLU A 181 -22.62 -18.21 6.90
N LYS A 182 -23.04 -17.54 5.81
CA LYS A 182 -23.01 -18.17 4.48
C LYS A 182 -21.57 -18.30 3.95
N LEU A 183 -20.72 -17.28 4.16
CA LEU A 183 -19.30 -17.36 3.81
C LEU A 183 -18.62 -18.52 4.54
N LYS A 184 -18.89 -18.65 5.84
CA LYS A 184 -18.36 -19.73 6.68
C LYS A 184 -18.81 -21.10 6.19
N GLU A 185 -20.11 -21.27 5.95
CA GLU A 185 -20.67 -22.54 5.44
C GLU A 185 -20.00 -22.95 4.12
N VAL A 186 -19.82 -22.00 3.22
CA VAL A 186 -19.17 -22.25 1.90
C VAL A 186 -17.69 -22.57 2.08
N ALA A 187 -16.95 -21.79 2.84
CA ALA A 187 -15.51 -21.96 3.01
C ALA A 187 -15.17 -23.27 3.71
N GLU A 188 -15.91 -23.64 4.77
CA GLU A 188 -15.73 -24.91 5.48
C GLU A 188 -16.07 -26.11 4.57
N ASP A 189 -17.16 -26.06 3.79
CA ASP A 189 -17.51 -27.12 2.85
C ASP A 189 -16.49 -27.23 1.70
N MET A 190 -15.96 -26.11 1.21
CA MET A 190 -14.87 -26.12 0.21
C MET A 190 -13.58 -26.71 0.79
N GLN A 191 -13.25 -26.43 2.05
CA GLN A 191 -12.10 -27.02 2.75
C GLN A 191 -12.25 -28.54 2.86
N ASP A 192 -13.43 -29.03 3.19
CA ASP A 192 -13.72 -30.47 3.25
C ASP A 192 -13.62 -31.12 1.87
N LYS A 193 -14.07 -30.45 0.82
CA LYS A 193 -14.07 -30.89 -0.59
C LYS A 193 -12.81 -30.47 -1.38
N LYS A 194 -11.76 -30.01 -0.71
CA LYS A 194 -10.56 -29.47 -1.38
C LYS A 194 -9.92 -30.43 -2.39
N LYS A 195 -9.99 -31.73 -2.16
CA LYS A 195 -9.48 -32.73 -3.11
C LYS A 195 -10.28 -32.77 -4.41
N ASP A 196 -11.61 -32.69 -4.32
CA ASP A 196 -12.49 -32.66 -5.50
C ASP A 196 -12.33 -31.36 -6.29
N LEU A 197 -12.05 -30.26 -5.57
CA LEU A 197 -11.76 -28.96 -6.16
C LEU A 197 -10.35 -28.87 -6.73
N GLY A 198 -9.40 -29.67 -6.27
CA GLY A 198 -7.99 -29.61 -6.66
C GLY A 198 -7.24 -28.46 -6.01
N ILE A 199 -7.73 -27.98 -4.85
CA ILE A 199 -7.09 -26.93 -4.04
C ILE A 199 -6.40 -27.52 -2.80
N ASP A 200 -5.51 -26.76 -2.19
CA ASP A 200 -4.81 -27.14 -0.97
C ASP A 200 -5.54 -26.60 0.28
N GLY A 201 -6.30 -25.53 0.14
CA GLY A 201 -7.15 -24.92 1.16
C GLY A 201 -8.17 -23.97 0.56
N ALA A 202 -9.21 -23.61 1.31
CA ALA A 202 -10.18 -22.60 0.85
C ALA A 202 -9.50 -21.22 0.73
N PHE A 203 -8.64 -20.85 1.68
CA PHE A 203 -7.96 -19.56 1.72
C PHE A 203 -6.45 -19.71 1.52
N ALA A 204 -5.87 -18.87 0.66
CA ALA A 204 -4.46 -18.53 0.70
C ALA A 204 -4.27 -17.41 1.74
N CYS A 205 -4.15 -17.77 3.02
CA CYS A 205 -3.96 -16.75 4.05
C CYS A 205 -2.66 -15.97 3.83
N THR A 206 -2.75 -14.64 3.89
CA THR A 206 -1.60 -13.76 3.81
C THR A 206 -0.71 -13.90 5.06
N SER A 207 0.46 -13.28 5.01
CA SER A 207 1.50 -13.39 6.02
C SER A 207 1.08 -12.79 7.38
N LEU A 208 1.45 -13.47 8.47
CA LEU A 208 1.52 -12.90 9.83
C LEU A 208 2.97 -12.58 10.23
N LYS A 209 3.89 -12.57 9.27
CA LYS A 209 5.29 -12.22 9.49
C LYS A 209 5.39 -10.71 9.77
N PRO A 210 6.18 -10.27 10.76
CA PRO A 210 6.36 -8.85 11.05
C PRO A 210 6.76 -8.05 9.80
N GLY A 211 6.06 -6.92 9.58
CA GLY A 211 6.23 -6.06 8.41
C GLY A 211 5.44 -6.48 7.17
N GLU A 212 4.88 -7.69 7.15
CA GLU A 212 3.98 -8.18 6.08
C GLU A 212 2.54 -8.42 6.59
N ASP A 213 2.32 -8.28 7.91
CA ASP A 213 1.10 -8.58 8.65
C ASP A 213 0.04 -7.47 8.65
N TRP A 214 0.31 -6.35 7.96
CA TRP A 214 -0.58 -5.19 7.90
C TRP A 214 -1.98 -5.50 7.34
N ARG A 215 -2.15 -6.58 6.56
CA ARG A 215 -3.47 -7.04 6.11
C ARG A 215 -4.37 -7.48 7.25
N TRP A 216 -3.79 -7.85 8.38
CA TRP A 216 -4.49 -8.28 9.60
C TRP A 216 -4.60 -7.14 10.61
N GLN A 217 -3.46 -6.55 10.96
CA GLN A 217 -3.35 -5.56 12.03
C GLN A 217 -3.98 -4.20 11.67
N THR A 218 -4.12 -3.89 10.38
CA THR A 218 -4.77 -2.66 9.89
C THR A 218 -6.02 -2.97 9.09
N HIS A 219 -5.90 -3.65 7.96
CA HIS A 219 -7.02 -3.82 7.03
C HIS A 219 -8.16 -4.64 7.62
N LEU A 220 -7.88 -5.79 8.24
CA LEU A 220 -8.94 -6.55 8.89
C LEU A 220 -9.43 -5.85 10.17
N ALA A 221 -8.52 -5.26 10.96
CA ALA A 221 -8.88 -4.50 12.16
C ALA A 221 -9.71 -3.23 11.86
N ASN A 222 -9.65 -2.73 10.64
CA ASN A 222 -10.47 -1.61 10.20
C ASN A 222 -11.98 -1.87 10.39
N LEU A 223 -12.45 -3.08 10.14
CA LEU A 223 -13.89 -3.39 10.21
C LEU A 223 -14.47 -3.25 11.62
N PRO A 224 -13.92 -3.90 12.67
CA PRO A 224 -14.44 -3.71 14.02
C PRO A 224 -14.35 -2.25 14.49
N ILE A 225 -13.31 -1.51 14.11
CA ILE A 225 -13.16 -0.10 14.47
C ILE A 225 -14.15 0.77 13.69
N TYR A 226 -14.37 0.52 12.39
CA TYR A 226 -15.41 1.19 11.61
C TYR A 226 -16.77 1.10 12.30
N TYR A 227 -17.18 -0.09 12.73
CA TYR A 227 -18.47 -0.26 13.40
C TYR A 227 -18.51 0.39 14.78
N GLU A 228 -17.38 0.38 15.54
CA GLU A 228 -17.32 1.06 16.82
C GLU A 228 -17.37 2.59 16.65
N TYR A 229 -16.71 3.15 15.64
CA TYR A 229 -16.79 4.58 15.31
C TYR A 229 -18.20 4.97 14.84
N LYS A 230 -18.82 4.16 14.01
CA LYS A 230 -20.20 4.36 13.53
C LYS A 230 -21.20 4.39 14.67
N ASP A 231 -21.08 3.48 15.64
CA ASP A 231 -21.94 3.44 16.83
C ASP A 231 -21.79 4.71 17.68
N ASN A 232 -20.57 5.23 17.79
CA ASN A 232 -20.26 6.44 18.57
C ASN A 232 -20.44 7.71 17.75
N LYS A 233 -20.70 7.63 16.44
CA LYS A 233 -20.83 8.77 15.49
C LYS A 233 -19.59 9.65 15.45
N VAL A 234 -18.44 9.06 15.44
CA VAL A 234 -17.11 9.72 15.39
C VAL A 234 -16.28 9.16 14.23
N LYS A 235 -15.19 9.84 13.89
CA LYS A 235 -14.20 9.41 12.89
C LYS A 235 -12.87 9.01 13.52
N ASP A 236 -12.68 9.26 14.83
CA ASP A 236 -11.50 8.88 15.60
C ASP A 236 -11.87 8.78 17.10
N MET A 237 -11.08 8.02 17.86
CA MET A 237 -11.25 7.84 19.30
C MET A 237 -9.88 7.67 19.98
N ASP A 238 -9.68 8.37 21.12
CA ASP A 238 -8.49 8.21 21.95
C ASP A 238 -8.48 6.86 22.68
N GLU A 239 -9.65 6.35 23.01
CA GLU A 239 -9.86 5.05 23.65
C GLU A 239 -10.93 4.26 22.92
N VAL A 240 -10.61 3.03 22.55
CA VAL A 240 -11.55 2.07 21.96
C VAL A 240 -11.85 0.95 22.94
N LYS A 241 -12.99 0.30 22.79
CA LYS A 241 -13.39 -0.87 23.60
C LYS A 241 -13.16 -2.18 22.88
N PHE A 242 -12.80 -2.09 21.61
CA PHE A 242 -12.77 -3.23 20.68
C PHE A 242 -14.10 -4.02 20.72
N LYS A 243 -15.19 -3.26 20.64
CA LYS A 243 -16.57 -3.77 20.81
C LYS A 243 -16.87 -4.95 19.89
N TYR A 244 -16.34 -4.94 18.69
CA TYR A 244 -16.54 -5.97 17.67
C TYR A 244 -15.39 -6.98 17.58
N ALA A 245 -14.67 -7.20 18.70
CA ALA A 245 -13.54 -8.14 18.77
C ALA A 245 -13.93 -9.58 18.40
N GLU A 246 -15.13 -10.04 18.81
CA GLU A 246 -15.61 -11.40 18.46
C GLU A 246 -15.94 -11.51 16.96
N ASN A 247 -16.39 -10.43 16.34
CA ASN A 247 -16.62 -10.37 14.91
C ASN A 247 -15.30 -10.45 14.13
N PHE A 248 -14.26 -9.74 14.59
CA PHE A 248 -12.90 -9.89 14.06
C PHE A 248 -12.41 -11.34 14.20
N LYS A 249 -12.55 -11.92 15.40
CA LYS A 249 -12.15 -13.31 15.67
C LYS A 249 -12.83 -14.30 14.74
N ASN A 250 -14.12 -14.12 14.48
CA ASN A 250 -14.89 -14.99 13.62
C ASN A 250 -14.24 -15.14 12.24
N ILE A 251 -13.96 -14.03 11.57
CA ILE A 251 -13.37 -14.06 10.23
C ILE A 251 -11.90 -14.44 10.26
N PHE A 252 -11.14 -14.00 11.27
CA PHE A 252 -9.74 -14.40 11.45
C PHE A 252 -9.60 -15.90 11.62
N ASP A 253 -10.40 -16.50 12.51
CA ASP A 253 -10.45 -17.95 12.73
C ASP A 253 -10.87 -18.71 11.46
N LEU A 254 -11.84 -18.18 10.72
CA LEU A 254 -12.28 -18.79 9.47
C LEU A 254 -11.13 -18.88 8.46
N TYR A 255 -10.37 -17.83 8.33
CA TYR A 255 -9.21 -17.78 7.43
C TYR A 255 -8.14 -18.80 7.84
N ILE A 256 -7.64 -18.71 9.09
CA ILE A 256 -6.50 -19.53 9.53
C ILE A 256 -6.83 -21.02 9.64
N LYS A 257 -8.09 -21.39 9.92
CA LYS A 257 -8.55 -22.78 10.00
C LYS A 257 -8.80 -23.44 8.65
N ASN A 258 -9.08 -22.65 7.61
CA ASN A 258 -9.37 -23.15 6.27
C ASN A 258 -8.27 -22.74 5.27
N SER A 259 -7.06 -22.54 5.76
CA SER A 259 -5.90 -22.13 4.98
C SER A 259 -5.25 -23.30 4.24
N THR A 260 -4.44 -22.94 3.25
CA THR A 260 -3.51 -23.86 2.54
C THR A 260 -2.42 -24.41 3.45
N VAL A 261 -2.10 -23.72 4.55
CA VAL A 261 -1.08 -24.07 5.53
C VAL A 261 -1.63 -24.03 6.95
N GLU A 262 -0.96 -24.73 7.88
CA GLU A 262 -1.30 -24.65 9.30
C GLU A 262 -1.10 -23.22 9.85
N ALA A 263 -1.93 -22.81 10.81
CA ALA A 263 -1.97 -21.45 11.34
C ALA A 263 -0.61 -20.96 11.87
N ASN A 264 0.15 -21.83 12.54
CA ASN A 264 1.48 -21.51 13.08
C ASN A 264 2.54 -21.25 12.00
N ALA A 265 2.32 -21.71 10.76
CA ALA A 265 3.23 -21.46 9.64
C ALA A 265 3.10 -20.04 9.08
N LEU A 266 2.00 -19.34 9.38
CA LEU A 266 1.71 -18.00 8.83
C LEU A 266 2.70 -16.94 9.29
N THR A 267 3.33 -17.10 10.46
CA THR A 267 4.36 -16.18 10.96
C THR A 267 5.69 -16.25 10.21
N GLY A 268 5.91 -17.32 9.45
CA GLY A 268 7.09 -17.50 8.58
C GLY A 268 6.80 -17.42 7.08
N LYS A 269 5.51 -17.43 6.70
CA LYS A 269 5.06 -17.39 5.31
C LYS A 269 5.14 -15.96 4.77
N ALA A 270 5.67 -15.76 3.56
CA ALA A 270 5.65 -14.46 2.90
C ALA A 270 4.32 -14.22 2.16
N VAL A 271 3.99 -12.95 1.92
CA VAL A 271 2.82 -12.59 1.10
C VAL A 271 2.94 -13.12 -0.32
N THR A 272 4.14 -13.09 -0.88
CA THR A 272 4.43 -13.65 -2.22
C THR A 272 4.08 -15.14 -2.33
N ASP A 273 4.23 -15.92 -1.25
CA ASP A 273 3.81 -17.32 -1.21
C ASP A 273 2.28 -17.43 -1.34
N SER A 274 1.53 -16.56 -0.65
CA SER A 274 0.07 -16.53 -0.71
C SER A 274 -0.44 -16.11 -2.07
N MET A 275 0.21 -15.14 -2.70
CA MET A 275 -0.13 -14.73 -4.07
C MET A 275 0.16 -15.85 -5.07
N ALA A 276 1.28 -16.56 -4.91
CA ALA A 276 1.61 -17.71 -5.74
C ALA A 276 0.62 -18.88 -5.56
N GLU A 277 0.20 -19.17 -4.34
CA GLU A 277 -0.82 -20.19 -4.07
C GLU A 277 -2.14 -19.87 -4.77
N PHE A 278 -2.61 -18.60 -4.66
CA PHE A 278 -3.82 -18.16 -5.32
C PHE A 278 -3.68 -18.19 -6.85
N ALA A 279 -2.60 -17.66 -7.40
CA ALA A 279 -2.30 -17.64 -8.84
C ALA A 279 -2.24 -19.06 -9.44
N LEU A 280 -1.73 -20.04 -8.70
CA LEU A 280 -1.63 -21.44 -9.12
C LEU A 280 -2.90 -22.25 -8.85
N GLU A 281 -3.99 -21.60 -8.45
CA GLU A 281 -5.28 -22.22 -8.10
C GLU A 281 -5.19 -23.23 -6.94
N LYS A 282 -4.30 -22.96 -5.96
CA LYS A 282 -4.19 -23.76 -4.74
C LYS A 282 -5.19 -23.32 -3.66
N ALA A 283 -5.80 -22.17 -3.82
CA ALA A 283 -6.85 -21.64 -2.96
C ALA A 283 -7.91 -20.92 -3.79
N ALA A 284 -9.15 -20.88 -3.27
CA ALA A 284 -10.25 -20.17 -3.89
C ALA A 284 -10.33 -18.70 -3.48
N PHE A 285 -9.85 -18.39 -2.28
CA PHE A 285 -9.98 -17.08 -1.65
C PHE A 285 -8.63 -16.56 -1.14
N VAL A 286 -8.47 -15.23 -1.14
CA VAL A 286 -7.41 -14.52 -0.43
C VAL A 286 -7.87 -13.13 -0.02
N GLN A 287 -7.62 -12.70 1.23
CA GLN A 287 -7.86 -11.32 1.63
C GLN A 287 -6.71 -10.43 1.15
N ASN A 288 -6.99 -9.52 0.23
CA ASN A 288 -6.04 -8.51 -0.25
C ASN A 288 -6.81 -7.37 -0.93
N GLY A 289 -6.11 -6.39 -1.49
CA GLY A 289 -6.68 -5.28 -2.24
C GLY A 289 -6.45 -5.36 -3.75
N ASP A 290 -6.90 -4.33 -4.46
CA ASP A 290 -6.76 -4.21 -5.91
C ASP A 290 -5.30 -4.21 -6.38
N TRP A 291 -4.36 -3.75 -5.57
CA TRP A 291 -2.91 -3.87 -5.82
C TRP A 291 -2.40 -5.33 -5.95
N ALA A 292 -3.22 -6.33 -5.63
CA ALA A 292 -2.79 -7.74 -5.67
C ALA A 292 -2.74 -8.32 -7.09
N TRP A 293 -3.39 -7.69 -8.06
CA TRP A 293 -3.46 -8.27 -9.41
C TRP A 293 -2.09 -8.42 -10.07
N SER A 294 -1.24 -7.41 -10.00
CA SER A 294 0.13 -7.51 -10.53
C SER A 294 0.91 -8.66 -9.87
N GLN A 295 0.81 -8.79 -8.54
CA GLN A 295 1.46 -9.84 -7.77
C GLN A 295 0.93 -11.26 -8.13
N ILE A 296 -0.31 -11.38 -8.60
CA ILE A 296 -0.94 -12.64 -9.02
C ILE A 296 -0.62 -12.93 -10.49
N SER A 297 -0.81 -11.96 -11.37
CA SER A 297 -0.68 -12.12 -12.82
C SER A 297 0.75 -12.43 -13.26
N GLU A 298 1.74 -11.90 -12.55
CA GLU A 298 3.17 -12.09 -12.85
C GLU A 298 3.75 -13.42 -12.32
N VAL A 299 2.99 -14.17 -11.54
CA VAL A 299 3.44 -15.49 -11.06
C VAL A 299 3.67 -16.43 -12.24
N ASN A 300 4.87 -17.00 -12.31
CA ASN A 300 5.17 -17.99 -13.34
C ASN A 300 4.22 -19.19 -13.25
N GLY A 301 3.47 -19.43 -14.32
CA GLY A 301 2.45 -20.48 -14.36
C GLY A 301 1.10 -20.06 -13.80
N ASN A 302 0.84 -18.76 -13.62
CA ASN A 302 -0.46 -18.22 -13.23
C ASN A 302 -1.59 -18.84 -14.09
N LYS A 303 -2.67 -19.24 -13.43
CA LYS A 303 -3.87 -19.84 -14.05
C LYS A 303 -5.10 -18.97 -13.90
N VAL A 304 -5.06 -17.99 -13.00
CA VAL A 304 -6.18 -17.08 -12.76
C VAL A 304 -6.29 -16.11 -13.92
N LYS A 305 -7.48 -16.03 -14.51
CA LYS A 305 -7.78 -15.12 -15.60
C LYS A 305 -8.45 -13.86 -15.09
N GLU A 306 -8.27 -12.76 -15.80
CA GLU A 306 -8.88 -11.45 -15.46
C GLU A 306 -10.39 -11.53 -15.27
N GLU A 307 -11.10 -12.29 -16.13
CA GLU A 307 -12.56 -12.44 -16.04
C GLU A 307 -13.02 -13.22 -14.81
N ASN A 308 -12.12 -13.99 -14.17
CA ASN A 308 -12.44 -14.87 -13.05
C ASN A 308 -12.01 -14.31 -11.70
N ILE A 309 -11.29 -13.17 -11.65
CA ILE A 309 -10.87 -12.57 -10.39
C ILE A 309 -11.86 -11.48 -9.98
N LYS A 310 -12.40 -11.58 -8.76
CA LYS A 310 -13.46 -10.68 -8.25
C LYS A 310 -13.33 -10.49 -6.75
N PHE A 311 -14.12 -9.57 -6.21
CA PHE A 311 -14.21 -9.32 -4.77
C PHE A 311 -15.52 -9.83 -4.15
N LEU A 312 -15.41 -10.31 -2.91
CA LEU A 312 -16.48 -10.39 -1.92
C LEU A 312 -16.15 -9.42 -0.77
N PRO A 313 -17.18 -8.83 -0.11
CA PRO A 313 -16.99 -8.12 1.14
C PRO A 313 -16.43 -9.02 2.24
N ILE A 314 -15.72 -8.44 3.20
CA ILE A 314 -15.26 -9.15 4.39
C ILE A 314 -16.40 -9.16 5.39
N TYR A 315 -17.20 -10.21 5.38
CA TYR A 315 -18.30 -10.40 6.32
C TYR A 315 -17.78 -10.91 7.67
N THR A 316 -18.26 -10.34 8.76
CA THR A 316 -17.77 -10.61 10.12
C THR A 316 -18.86 -11.04 11.10
N GLY A 317 -20.11 -11.13 10.65
CA GLY A 317 -21.26 -11.44 11.47
C GLY A 317 -21.85 -10.22 12.18
N VAL A 318 -21.59 -9.01 11.68
CA VAL A 318 -22.24 -7.80 12.17
C VAL A 318 -23.66 -7.71 11.59
N LYS A 319 -24.61 -7.36 12.43
CA LYS A 319 -26.02 -7.24 12.01
C LYS A 319 -26.17 -6.22 10.87
N GLY A 320 -26.78 -6.63 9.77
CA GLY A 320 -27.05 -5.79 8.61
C GLY A 320 -25.91 -5.76 7.59
N GLU A 321 -24.94 -6.67 7.70
CA GLU A 321 -23.82 -6.81 6.75
C GLU A 321 -24.24 -7.30 5.36
N GLU A 322 -25.49 -7.73 5.17
CA GLU A 322 -26.01 -8.18 3.87
C GLU A 322 -26.00 -7.07 2.80
N LYS A 323 -25.90 -5.82 3.24
CA LYS A 323 -25.73 -4.64 2.38
C LYS A 323 -24.34 -4.03 2.42
N GLN A 324 -23.41 -4.67 3.09
CA GLN A 324 -22.04 -4.23 3.15
C GLN A 324 -21.36 -4.48 1.81
N GLY A 325 -20.65 -3.46 1.30
CA GLY A 325 -19.69 -3.56 0.21
C GLY A 325 -18.28 -3.89 0.73
N ILE A 326 -17.29 -3.66 -0.10
CA ILE A 326 -15.87 -3.83 0.25
C ILE A 326 -15.34 -2.60 1.01
N CYS A 327 -14.13 -2.70 1.52
CA CYS A 327 -13.44 -1.58 2.15
C CYS A 327 -12.82 -0.69 1.07
N ILE A 328 -13.19 0.59 1.03
CA ILE A 328 -12.71 1.56 0.02
C ILE A 328 -12.18 2.81 0.70
N GLY A 329 -11.04 3.31 0.23
CA GLY A 329 -10.43 4.51 0.80
C GLY A 329 -9.08 4.83 0.17
N THR A 330 -8.27 5.60 0.90
CA THR A 330 -6.90 5.92 0.56
C THR A 330 -6.04 6.03 1.81
N GLU A 331 -4.78 5.62 1.71
CA GLU A 331 -3.75 5.89 2.72
C GLU A 331 -2.48 6.48 2.08
N ASN A 332 -2.52 6.69 0.79
CA ASN A 332 -1.36 7.07 -0.01
C ASN A 332 -1.47 8.54 -0.41
N PHE A 333 -0.70 9.41 0.24
CA PHE A 333 -0.74 10.84 0.03
C PHE A 333 0.62 11.36 -0.42
N PHE A 334 0.69 12.02 -1.54
CA PHE A 334 1.87 12.76 -1.95
C PHE A 334 2.10 13.97 -1.06
N SER A 335 3.33 14.12 -0.61
CA SER A 335 3.86 15.32 0.04
C SER A 335 5.12 15.79 -0.68
N ILE A 336 5.27 17.11 -0.77
CA ILE A 336 6.47 17.74 -1.34
C ILE A 336 7.35 18.22 -0.22
N ASN A 337 8.67 17.99 -0.33
CA ASN A 337 9.64 18.36 0.67
C ASN A 337 9.83 19.89 0.72
N SER A 338 9.35 20.52 1.79
CA SER A 338 9.49 21.97 2.03
C SER A 338 10.94 22.45 2.19
N LYS A 339 11.90 21.51 2.41
CA LYS A 339 13.33 21.83 2.55
C LYS A 339 14.09 21.70 1.22
N ALA A 340 13.46 21.18 0.17
CA ALA A 340 14.04 21.18 -1.18
C ALA A 340 14.15 22.62 -1.73
N SER A 341 14.97 22.83 -2.74
CA SER A 341 15.06 24.15 -3.40
C SER A 341 13.71 24.55 -4.02
N GLU A 342 13.47 25.83 -4.20
CA GLU A 342 12.22 26.33 -4.83
C GLU A 342 12.08 25.76 -6.25
N GLU A 343 13.18 25.62 -6.98
CA GLU A 343 13.22 25.02 -8.31
C GLU A 343 12.81 23.55 -8.30
N ASP A 344 13.32 22.76 -7.34
CA ASP A 344 12.96 21.34 -7.20
C ASP A 344 11.52 21.16 -6.72
N GLN A 345 11.03 22.00 -5.80
CA GLN A 345 9.63 21.97 -5.38
C GLN A 345 8.70 22.24 -6.55
N LYS A 346 9.01 23.28 -7.36
CA LYS A 346 8.25 23.63 -8.55
C LYS A 346 8.29 22.50 -9.60
N ALA A 347 9.46 21.96 -9.88
CA ALA A 347 9.62 20.83 -10.80
C ALA A 347 8.78 19.62 -10.35
N THR A 348 8.71 19.38 -9.03
CA THR A 348 7.91 18.31 -8.45
C THR A 348 6.40 18.57 -8.61
N GLU A 349 5.92 19.78 -8.41
CA GLU A 349 4.51 20.15 -8.67
C GLU A 349 4.15 20.01 -10.15
N GLU A 350 5.03 20.45 -11.06
CA GLU A 350 4.85 20.31 -12.50
C GLU A 350 4.82 18.84 -12.94
N PHE A 351 5.69 18.00 -12.36
CA PHE A 351 5.68 16.56 -12.60
C PHE A 351 4.36 15.91 -12.18
N LEU A 352 3.87 16.21 -10.98
CA LEU A 352 2.59 15.69 -10.50
C LEU A 352 1.42 16.20 -11.36
N THR A 353 1.43 17.47 -11.73
CA THR A 353 0.41 18.05 -12.62
C THR A 353 0.41 17.34 -13.96
N TRP A 354 1.58 17.15 -14.59
CA TRP A 354 1.69 16.41 -15.85
C TRP A 354 1.16 14.98 -15.73
N LEU A 355 1.49 14.28 -14.65
CA LEU A 355 1.08 12.88 -14.42
C LEU A 355 -0.45 12.74 -14.37
N PHE A 356 -1.15 13.67 -13.73
CA PHE A 356 -2.59 13.54 -13.50
C PHE A 356 -3.46 14.39 -14.44
N THR A 357 -2.87 15.21 -15.34
CA THR A 357 -3.64 16.05 -16.27
C THR A 357 -3.33 15.81 -17.73
N SER A 358 -2.12 15.37 -18.09
CA SER A 358 -1.76 15.08 -19.48
C SER A 358 -2.34 13.74 -19.94
N GLU A 359 -2.63 13.61 -21.23
CA GLU A 359 -3.12 12.34 -21.80
C GLU A 359 -2.12 11.19 -21.53
N LYS A 360 -0.82 11.46 -21.65
CA LYS A 360 0.21 10.45 -21.42
C LYS A 360 0.34 10.07 -19.96
N GLY A 361 0.28 11.05 -19.04
CA GLY A 361 0.27 10.82 -17.60
C GLY A 361 -0.96 10.01 -17.17
N LYS A 362 -2.16 10.36 -17.64
CA LYS A 362 -3.40 9.63 -17.36
C LYS A 362 -3.37 8.18 -17.87
N GLU A 363 -2.74 7.94 -19.03
CA GLU A 363 -2.51 6.59 -19.54
C GLU A 363 -1.67 5.77 -18.58
N PHE A 364 -0.54 6.31 -18.10
CA PHE A 364 0.28 5.66 -17.08
C PHE A 364 -0.52 5.36 -15.82
N VAL A 365 -1.26 6.33 -15.30
CA VAL A 365 -2.05 6.18 -14.07
C VAL A 365 -3.07 5.05 -14.19
N THR A 366 -3.82 5.00 -15.29
CA THR A 366 -4.95 4.06 -15.43
C THR A 366 -4.58 2.73 -16.06
N LYS A 367 -3.59 2.70 -16.97
CA LYS A 367 -3.27 1.49 -17.73
C LYS A 367 -2.08 0.73 -17.15
N ASP A 368 -1.02 1.45 -16.76
CA ASP A 368 0.21 0.83 -16.33
C ASP A 368 0.28 0.70 -14.80
N LEU A 369 -0.09 1.76 -14.05
CA LEU A 369 -0.22 1.70 -12.58
C LEU A 369 -1.50 0.99 -12.13
N GLY A 370 -2.55 0.98 -12.96
CA GLY A 370 -3.85 0.40 -12.63
C GLY A 370 -4.64 1.19 -11.58
N PHE A 371 -4.29 2.45 -11.33
CA PHE A 371 -4.86 3.26 -10.25
C PHE A 371 -6.24 3.80 -10.57
N ILE A 372 -7.09 3.87 -9.55
CA ILE A 372 -8.34 4.63 -9.57
C ILE A 372 -8.00 6.05 -9.11
N SER A 373 -8.08 7.01 -10.03
CA SER A 373 -7.71 8.38 -9.75
C SER A 373 -8.78 9.14 -8.93
N PRO A 374 -8.39 9.92 -7.91
CA PRO A 374 -9.31 10.78 -7.17
C PRO A 374 -9.53 12.16 -7.81
N PHE A 375 -9.07 12.39 -9.05
CA PHE A 375 -9.08 13.71 -9.71
C PHE A 375 -10.13 13.81 -10.82
N ASP A 376 -10.73 14.98 -10.97
CA ASP A 376 -11.74 15.32 -11.99
C ASP A 376 -11.20 15.42 -13.42
N THR A 377 -9.88 15.33 -13.58
CA THR A 377 -9.21 15.28 -14.88
C THR A 377 -9.38 13.95 -15.62
N PHE A 378 -9.86 12.89 -14.92
CA PHE A 378 -10.12 11.57 -15.49
C PHE A 378 -11.59 11.43 -15.88
N GLU A 379 -11.81 10.97 -17.10
CA GLU A 379 -13.14 10.76 -17.69
C GLU A 379 -13.49 9.27 -17.67
N GLU A 380 -14.72 8.92 -18.05
CA GLU A 380 -15.18 7.52 -18.15
C GLU A 380 -14.28 6.65 -19.05
N LYS A 381 -13.67 7.24 -20.08
CA LYS A 381 -12.69 6.53 -20.95
C LYS A 381 -11.38 6.18 -20.24
N ASP A 382 -11.05 6.88 -19.16
CA ASP A 382 -9.81 6.75 -18.39
C ASP A 382 -9.97 5.75 -17.23
N GLN A 383 -10.74 4.67 -17.43
CA GLN A 383 -10.91 3.62 -16.43
C GLN A 383 -9.64 2.77 -16.27
N PRO A 384 -9.36 2.26 -15.06
CA PRO A 384 -8.22 1.38 -14.84
C PRO A 384 -8.30 0.12 -15.71
N SER A 385 -7.14 -0.39 -16.14
CA SER A 385 -7.06 -1.66 -16.87
C SER A 385 -7.14 -2.85 -15.93
N ASP A 386 -6.66 -2.71 -14.70
CA ASP A 386 -6.62 -3.73 -13.67
C ASP A 386 -8.01 -4.31 -13.36
N PRO A 387 -8.20 -5.66 -13.38
CA PRO A 387 -9.50 -6.28 -13.16
C PRO A 387 -10.03 -6.08 -11.74
N LEU A 388 -9.16 -6.05 -10.72
CA LEU A 388 -9.57 -5.79 -9.33
C LEU A 388 -9.93 -4.33 -9.11
N ALA A 389 -9.18 -3.39 -9.71
CA ALA A 389 -9.56 -1.98 -9.69
C ALA A 389 -10.92 -1.74 -10.36
N LYS A 390 -11.22 -2.44 -11.47
CA LYS A 390 -12.58 -2.42 -12.07
C LYS A 390 -13.67 -2.91 -11.12
N GLU A 391 -13.39 -3.95 -10.34
CA GLU A 391 -14.32 -4.42 -9.31
C GLU A 391 -14.53 -3.35 -8.22
N VAL A 392 -13.45 -2.67 -7.76
CA VAL A 392 -13.57 -1.55 -6.80
C VAL A 392 -14.49 -0.46 -7.36
N VAL A 393 -14.29 -0.04 -8.62
CA VAL A 393 -15.16 0.95 -9.28
C VAL A 393 -16.63 0.52 -9.30
N LYS A 394 -16.92 -0.76 -9.51
CA LYS A 394 -18.29 -1.29 -9.43
C LYS A 394 -18.88 -1.14 -8.02
N TYR A 395 -18.10 -1.45 -6.98
CA TYR A 395 -18.54 -1.25 -5.59
C TYR A 395 -18.72 0.25 -5.24
N MET A 396 -17.88 1.15 -5.79
CA MET A 396 -18.05 2.60 -5.61
C MET A 396 -19.35 3.12 -6.22
N SER A 397 -19.76 2.57 -7.35
CA SER A 397 -20.95 2.99 -8.08
C SER A 397 -22.24 2.24 -7.68
N GLY A 398 -22.17 1.25 -6.81
CA GLY A 398 -23.30 0.43 -6.37
C GLY A 398 -24.24 1.20 -5.42
N GLU A 399 -25.48 1.48 -5.84
CA GLU A 399 -26.44 2.27 -5.06
C GLU A 399 -27.03 1.53 -3.84
N ASP A 400 -27.04 0.21 -3.84
CA ASP A 400 -27.69 -0.62 -2.81
C ASP A 400 -26.75 -1.07 -1.68
N LEU A 401 -25.46 -0.82 -1.79
CA LEU A 401 -24.43 -1.23 -0.85
C LEU A 401 -23.84 -0.01 -0.14
N TYR A 402 -23.40 -0.20 1.11
CA TYR A 402 -22.52 0.75 1.78
C TYR A 402 -21.10 0.17 1.85
N ASN A 403 -20.11 0.94 1.41
CA ASN A 403 -18.72 0.56 1.53
C ASN A 403 -18.20 0.90 2.93
N ILE A 404 -17.14 0.21 3.34
CA ILE A 404 -16.47 0.43 4.61
C ILE A 404 -15.35 1.43 4.38
N ASP A 405 -15.41 2.59 5.04
CA ASP A 405 -14.35 3.60 4.99
C ASP A 405 -13.07 3.08 5.66
N TRP A 406 -11.93 3.56 5.17
CA TRP A 406 -10.64 3.25 5.78
C TRP A 406 -10.40 4.13 7.01
N ASN A 407 -10.55 3.56 8.21
CA ASN A 407 -10.30 4.25 9.48
C ASN A 407 -8.92 3.95 10.07
N PHE A 408 -8.19 3.00 9.52
CA PHE A 408 -6.88 2.63 10.05
C PHE A 408 -5.80 3.72 9.89
N THR A 409 -6.06 4.75 9.08
CA THR A 409 -5.24 5.97 9.02
C THR A 409 -5.30 6.79 10.31
N SER A 410 -6.32 6.56 11.17
CA SER A 410 -6.45 7.13 12.51
C SER A 410 -5.91 6.22 13.62
N PHE A 411 -5.41 5.02 13.29
CA PHE A 411 -4.82 4.12 14.30
C PHE A 411 -3.59 4.78 14.94
N PRO A 412 -3.34 4.54 16.25
CA PRO A 412 -2.46 5.41 17.05
C PRO A 412 -1.04 5.57 16.52
N SER A 413 -0.38 4.47 16.15
CA SER A 413 1.03 4.50 15.76
C SER A 413 1.42 3.22 15.00
N GLN A 414 2.62 3.20 14.41
CA GLN A 414 3.19 1.97 13.87
C GLN A 414 3.50 0.97 14.99
N ALA A 415 3.93 1.43 16.16
CA ALA A 415 4.20 0.57 17.31
C ALA A 415 2.94 -0.19 17.78
N PHE A 416 1.78 0.48 17.80
CA PHE A 416 0.49 -0.17 18.05
C PHE A 416 0.22 -1.28 17.04
N LYS A 417 0.38 -0.98 15.75
CA LYS A 417 0.13 -1.92 14.65
C LYS A 417 1.02 -3.16 14.77
N ASP A 418 2.33 -2.96 14.96
CA ASP A 418 3.31 -4.03 15.10
C ASP A 418 3.02 -4.92 16.32
N PHE A 419 2.65 -4.31 17.43
CA PHE A 419 2.29 -5.03 18.65
C PHE A 419 1.03 -5.90 18.47
N PHE A 420 0.01 -5.34 17.81
CA PHE A 420 -1.21 -6.09 17.51
C PHE A 420 -0.95 -7.24 16.51
N GLY A 421 -0.15 -7.00 15.49
CA GLY A 421 0.28 -8.04 14.54
C GLY A 421 1.00 -9.19 15.24
N GLN A 422 1.91 -8.88 16.18
CA GLN A 422 2.59 -9.88 16.99
C GLN A 422 1.60 -10.68 17.86
N ALA A 423 0.64 -10.01 18.50
CA ALA A 423 -0.39 -10.68 19.31
C ALA A 423 -1.25 -11.64 18.46
N LEU A 424 -1.61 -11.25 17.24
CA LEU A 424 -2.32 -12.11 16.30
C LEU A 424 -1.48 -13.35 15.88
N GLY A 425 -0.17 -13.17 15.65
CA GLY A 425 0.76 -14.25 15.38
C GLY A 425 0.85 -15.25 16.54
N GLN A 426 0.94 -14.76 17.77
CA GLN A 426 0.94 -15.60 18.99
C GLN A 426 -0.40 -16.31 19.18
N TYR A 427 -1.52 -15.66 18.89
CA TYR A 427 -2.83 -16.31 18.90
C TYR A 427 -2.92 -17.42 17.86
N ALA A 428 -2.51 -17.19 16.64
CA ALA A 428 -2.51 -18.19 15.57
C ALA A 428 -1.62 -19.39 15.89
N SER A 429 -0.52 -19.18 16.61
CA SER A 429 0.39 -20.24 17.09
C SER A 429 -0.09 -20.93 18.36
N GLY A 430 -1.19 -20.47 18.99
CA GLY A 430 -1.71 -21.01 20.25
C GLY A 430 -0.93 -20.59 21.50
N GLU A 431 -0.04 -19.61 21.39
CA GLU A 431 0.79 -19.09 22.49
C GLU A 431 0.04 -18.03 23.33
N MET A 432 -0.98 -17.37 22.74
CA MET A 432 -1.79 -16.35 23.38
C MET A 432 -3.28 -16.70 23.26
N LYS A 433 -4.09 -16.39 24.27
CA LYS A 433 -5.54 -16.54 24.23
C LYS A 433 -6.20 -15.29 23.63
N TRP A 434 -7.40 -15.46 23.08
CA TRP A 434 -8.12 -14.36 22.45
C TRP A 434 -8.40 -13.18 23.41
N ASP A 435 -8.77 -13.46 24.67
CA ASP A 435 -9.00 -12.38 25.65
C ASP A 435 -7.73 -11.56 25.88
N GLU A 436 -6.55 -12.18 25.87
CA GLU A 436 -5.27 -11.51 26.02
C GLU A 436 -4.95 -10.62 24.80
N VAL A 437 -5.30 -11.09 23.57
CA VAL A 437 -5.19 -10.29 22.34
C VAL A 437 -6.08 -9.05 22.41
N LYS A 438 -7.31 -9.22 22.88
CA LYS A 438 -8.28 -8.13 23.03
C LYS A 438 -7.80 -7.08 24.05
N ASP A 439 -7.33 -7.54 25.21
CA ASP A 439 -6.80 -6.65 26.26
C ASP A 439 -5.56 -5.90 25.74
N ALA A 440 -4.69 -6.59 25.03
CA ALA A 440 -3.51 -6.02 24.39
C ALA A 440 -3.90 -4.91 23.40
N PHE A 441 -4.87 -5.15 22.52
CA PHE A 441 -5.37 -4.16 21.56
C PHE A 441 -5.84 -2.89 22.25
N VAL A 442 -6.74 -3.02 23.25
CA VAL A 442 -7.36 -1.88 23.95
C VAL A 442 -6.34 -1.06 24.72
N ASN A 443 -5.46 -1.73 25.48
CA ASN A 443 -4.48 -1.06 26.31
C ASN A 443 -3.42 -0.33 25.48
N THR A 444 -2.90 -1.01 24.45
CA THR A 444 -1.88 -0.40 23.58
C THR A 444 -2.47 0.74 22.75
N TRP A 445 -3.72 0.64 22.29
CA TRP A 445 -4.39 1.74 21.61
C TRP A 445 -4.39 3.00 22.47
N LYS A 446 -4.87 2.91 23.71
CA LYS A 446 -4.93 4.03 24.64
C LYS A 446 -3.56 4.63 24.93
N ASP A 447 -2.56 3.77 25.22
CA ASP A 447 -1.22 4.22 25.58
C ASP A 447 -0.53 4.95 24.42
N GLU A 448 -0.67 4.42 23.20
CA GLU A 448 -0.07 5.00 21.99
C GLU A 448 -0.80 6.28 21.53
N LYS A 449 -2.13 6.38 21.65
CA LYS A 449 -2.85 7.64 21.41
C LYS A 449 -2.37 8.74 22.35
N ALA A 450 -2.26 8.45 23.65
CA ALA A 450 -1.75 9.40 24.64
C ALA A 450 -0.28 9.81 24.43
N ALA A 451 0.50 9.02 23.69
CA ALA A 451 1.89 9.33 23.35
C ALA A 451 2.02 10.28 22.16
N VAL A 452 1.09 10.20 21.18
CA VAL A 452 1.08 11.06 19.99
C VAL A 452 0.66 12.50 20.31
N GLU A 453 -0.15 12.71 21.37
CA GLU A 453 -0.61 14.05 21.79
C GLU A 453 0.45 14.90 22.52
N LYS A 454 1.62 14.35 22.81
CA LYS A 454 2.73 15.03 23.51
C LYS A 454 3.83 15.48 22.55
#